data_8c00125db391e8bd77e18b8456deb333
#
_entry.id   8c00125db391e8bd77e18b8456deb333
#
_cell.length_a   1.000
_cell.length_b   1.000
_cell.length_c   1.000
_cell.angle_alpha   90.00
_cell.angle_beta   90.00
_cell.angle_gamma   90.00
#
_symmetry.space_group_name_H-M   'P 1'
#
loop_
_entity.id
_entity.type
_entity.pdbx_description
1 polymer ?
#
loop_
_entity_poly.entity_id
_entity_poly.type
_entity_poly.pdbx_seq_one_letter_code
_entity_poly.pdbx_strand_id
1 'polypeptide(L)'
;VTVTSNPELDWNLATDGSSWFTAAVEGNDIHVTIQPNAEGSQRLGSMTVMVGDEDNCATAKINVRQIGDDTEELIYEVLISEPDFVLTGAPVISSSSEGTITVDWGDGSQKETFQNRRPTHLYENPGRYTIEMSGQAKSLEFGVEGARSYELQSIISWGKLGCTTAADMCLGCSALK
;
A
#
# COMPACT_ATOMS: atom_id res chain seq x y z
N VAL A 1 -5.98 14.10 -5.96
CA VAL A 1 -6.21 13.12 -7.03
C VAL A 1 -6.77 13.84 -8.24
N THR A 2 -6.17 13.65 -9.41
CA THR A 2 -6.64 14.26 -10.66
C THR A 2 -7.55 13.28 -11.38
N VAL A 3 -8.73 13.74 -11.77
CA VAL A 3 -9.69 12.97 -12.58
C VAL A 3 -9.54 13.41 -14.03
N THR A 4 -9.21 12.47 -14.92
CA THR A 4 -9.21 12.72 -16.36
C THR A 4 -10.50 12.16 -16.93
N SER A 5 -11.39 13.05 -17.36
CA SER A 5 -12.63 12.68 -18.06
C SER A 5 -12.65 13.27 -19.45
N ASN A 6 -13.54 12.77 -20.30
CA ASN A 6 -13.90 13.51 -21.51
C ASN A 6 -14.45 14.88 -21.09
N PRO A 7 -13.92 16.02 -21.57
CA PRO A 7 -14.32 17.34 -21.11
C PRO A 7 -15.79 17.69 -21.35
N GLU A 8 -16.50 16.89 -22.12
CA GLU A 8 -17.93 17.06 -22.42
C GLU A 8 -18.85 16.29 -21.43
N LEU A 9 -18.28 15.50 -20.50
CA LEU A 9 -19.06 14.73 -19.54
C LEU A 9 -18.95 15.34 -18.14
N ASP A 10 -20.10 15.65 -17.57
CA ASP A 10 -20.19 16.01 -16.15
C ASP A 10 -19.83 14.82 -15.26
N TRP A 11 -19.23 15.11 -14.13
CA TRP A 11 -18.91 14.09 -13.15
C TRP A 11 -19.26 14.55 -11.72
N ASN A 12 -19.58 13.59 -10.89
CA ASN A 12 -19.95 13.79 -9.50
C ASN A 12 -19.06 12.98 -8.56
N LEU A 13 -18.97 13.44 -7.32
CA LEU A 13 -18.23 12.80 -6.26
C LEU A 13 -19.15 12.52 -5.08
N ALA A 14 -19.17 11.28 -4.59
CA ALA A 14 -19.81 10.90 -3.35
C ALA A 14 -18.80 10.28 -2.39
N THR A 15 -18.93 10.59 -1.09
CA THR A 15 -18.17 9.92 -0.02
C THR A 15 -19.06 8.90 0.68
N ASP A 16 -18.44 7.95 1.39
CA ASP A 16 -19.16 6.94 2.18
C ASP A 16 -19.78 7.48 3.49
N GLY A 17 -19.71 8.78 3.73
CA GLY A 17 -20.21 9.44 4.93
C GLY A 17 -19.26 9.40 6.12
N SER A 18 -18.03 8.94 5.96
CA SER A 18 -17.01 9.01 6.99
C SER A 18 -16.77 10.45 7.44
N SER A 19 -16.79 10.69 8.76
CA SER A 19 -16.68 12.04 9.33
C SER A 19 -15.24 12.57 9.42
N TRP A 20 -14.24 11.72 9.20
CA TRP A 20 -12.83 12.03 9.40
C TRP A 20 -12.12 12.55 8.15
N PHE A 21 -12.77 12.50 7.01
CA PHE A 21 -12.28 13.17 5.81
C PHE A 21 -13.42 13.82 5.05
N THR A 22 -13.08 14.84 4.27
CA THR A 22 -13.97 15.48 3.31
C THR A 22 -13.30 15.50 1.95
N ALA A 23 -14.09 15.43 0.90
CA ALA A 23 -13.60 15.54 -0.46
C ALA A 23 -14.41 16.61 -1.20
N ALA A 24 -13.72 17.49 -1.91
CA ALA A 24 -14.29 18.55 -2.73
C ALA A 24 -13.73 18.50 -4.14
N VAL A 25 -14.55 18.91 -5.10
CA VAL A 25 -14.18 19.00 -6.52
C VAL A 25 -13.74 20.43 -6.82
N GLU A 26 -12.54 20.58 -7.39
CA GLU A 26 -12.03 21.85 -7.90
C GLU A 26 -11.51 21.65 -9.33
N GLY A 27 -12.33 22.02 -10.32
CA GLY A 27 -12.04 21.73 -11.73
C GLY A 27 -12.00 20.22 -11.97
N ASN A 28 -10.86 19.71 -12.41
CA ASN A 28 -10.63 18.28 -12.64
C ASN A 28 -9.93 17.59 -11.47
N ASP A 29 -9.76 18.28 -10.37
CA ASP A 29 -9.07 17.74 -9.19
C ASP A 29 -10.02 17.45 -8.03
N ILE A 30 -9.75 16.38 -7.28
CA ILE A 30 -10.39 16.07 -6.03
C ILE A 30 -9.44 16.46 -4.90
N HIS A 31 -9.85 17.44 -4.10
CA HIS A 31 -9.17 17.86 -2.90
C HIS A 31 -9.71 17.09 -1.70
N VAL A 32 -8.86 16.32 -1.04
CA VAL A 32 -9.20 15.52 0.14
C VAL A 32 -8.58 16.16 1.36
N THR A 33 -9.42 16.54 2.32
CA THR A 33 -8.98 17.05 3.63
C THR A 33 -9.18 15.95 4.67
N ILE A 34 -8.13 15.58 5.37
CA ILE A 34 -8.12 14.48 6.34
C ILE A 34 -7.90 15.08 7.74
N GLN A 35 -8.76 14.69 8.69
CA GLN A 35 -8.60 15.08 10.09
C GLN A 35 -7.57 14.19 10.80
N PRO A 36 -6.82 14.71 11.79
CA PRO A 36 -5.90 13.92 12.59
C PRO A 36 -6.58 12.67 13.17
N ASN A 37 -5.87 11.55 13.19
CA ASN A 37 -6.36 10.31 13.80
C ASN A 37 -5.94 10.27 15.28
N ALA A 38 -6.83 10.72 16.16
CA ALA A 38 -6.57 10.74 17.60
C ALA A 38 -6.81 9.38 18.29
N GLU A 39 -7.41 8.41 17.60
CA GLU A 39 -7.78 7.11 18.19
C GLU A 39 -6.68 6.05 18.05
N GLY A 40 -5.59 6.35 17.34
CA GLY A 40 -4.45 5.46 17.18
C GLY A 40 -4.66 4.31 16.19
N SER A 41 -5.87 3.77 16.05
CA SER A 41 -6.17 2.68 15.11
C SER A 41 -6.32 3.18 13.66
N GLN A 42 -6.00 2.32 12.70
CA GLN A 42 -6.26 2.66 11.31
C GLN A 42 -7.75 2.85 11.04
N ARG A 43 -8.09 3.72 10.11
CA ARG A 43 -9.46 3.91 9.64
C ARG A 43 -9.53 3.94 8.12
N LEU A 44 -10.62 3.36 7.61
CA LEU A 44 -10.87 3.19 6.19
C LEU A 44 -12.11 4.00 5.81
N GLY A 45 -12.07 4.57 4.63
CA GLY A 45 -13.19 5.24 4.01
C GLY A 45 -13.10 5.12 2.50
N SER A 46 -14.10 5.61 1.81
CA SER A 46 -14.10 5.60 0.36
C SER A 46 -14.84 6.76 -0.24
N MET A 47 -14.47 7.10 -1.46
CA MET A 47 -15.22 8.02 -2.32
C MET A 47 -15.45 7.36 -3.67
N THR A 48 -16.54 7.73 -4.32
CA THR A 48 -16.93 7.21 -5.63
C THR A 48 -17.03 8.39 -6.60
N VAL A 49 -16.28 8.31 -7.68
CA VAL A 49 -16.41 9.21 -8.84
C VAL A 49 -17.42 8.60 -9.79
N MET A 50 -18.37 9.39 -10.22
CA MET A 50 -19.41 9.00 -11.18
C MET A 50 -19.32 9.94 -12.38
N VAL A 51 -19.18 9.40 -13.59
CA VAL A 51 -19.06 10.15 -14.83
C VAL A 51 -20.19 9.75 -15.75
N GLY A 52 -20.94 10.72 -16.26
CA GLY A 52 -22.08 10.50 -17.14
C GLY A 52 -23.42 10.83 -16.51
N ASP A 53 -24.49 10.44 -17.17
CA ASP A 53 -25.88 10.67 -16.78
C ASP A 53 -26.56 9.40 -16.18
N GLU A 54 -27.84 9.51 -15.86
CA GLU A 54 -28.60 8.41 -15.23
C GLU A 54 -28.67 7.13 -16.09
N ASP A 55 -28.57 7.25 -17.42
CA ASP A 55 -28.67 6.12 -18.36
C ASP A 55 -27.29 5.53 -18.72
N ASN A 56 -26.22 6.33 -18.65
CA ASN A 56 -24.85 5.95 -19.00
C ASN A 56 -23.85 6.49 -17.98
N CYS A 57 -23.71 5.80 -16.86
CA CYS A 57 -22.81 6.18 -15.78
C CYS A 57 -21.64 5.19 -15.64
N ALA A 58 -20.43 5.71 -15.72
CA ALA A 58 -19.22 4.98 -15.31
C ALA A 58 -18.83 5.39 -13.88
N THR A 59 -18.48 4.42 -13.05
CA THR A 59 -18.09 4.66 -11.66
C THR A 59 -16.69 4.17 -11.38
N ALA A 60 -15.93 4.93 -10.56
CA ALA A 60 -14.65 4.52 -10.02
C ALA A 60 -14.64 4.74 -8.51
N LYS A 61 -14.30 3.69 -7.75
CA LYS A 61 -14.17 3.78 -6.30
C LYS A 61 -12.71 4.06 -5.92
N ILE A 62 -12.53 5.06 -5.06
CA ILE A 62 -11.23 5.43 -4.47
C ILE A 62 -11.31 5.11 -2.98
N ASN A 63 -10.44 4.23 -2.52
CA ASN A 63 -10.32 3.93 -1.10
C ASN A 63 -9.41 4.96 -0.43
N VAL A 64 -9.84 5.45 0.72
CA VAL A 64 -9.05 6.36 1.58
C VAL A 64 -8.69 5.60 2.84
N ARG A 65 -7.41 5.52 3.14
CA ARG A 65 -6.90 4.87 4.33
C ARG A 65 -6.04 5.86 5.12
N GLN A 66 -6.32 5.99 6.39
CA GLN A 66 -5.46 6.69 7.33
C GLN A 66 -4.87 5.71 8.34
N ILE A 67 -3.55 5.64 8.35
CA ILE A 67 -2.80 4.83 9.29
C ILE A 67 -2.85 5.47 10.67
N GLY A 68 -3.01 4.66 11.70
CA GLY A 68 -2.94 5.09 13.08
C GLY A 68 -1.57 4.77 13.71
N ASP A 69 -1.28 5.38 14.84
CA ASP A 69 -0.02 5.17 15.58
C ASP A 69 0.09 3.73 16.13
N ASP A 70 -1.05 3.05 16.29
CA ASP A 70 -1.12 1.66 16.78
C ASP A 70 -1.09 0.60 15.67
N THR A 71 -0.83 1.01 14.42
CA THR A 71 -0.74 0.08 13.29
C THR A 71 0.34 -0.97 13.54
N GLU A 72 -0.06 -2.25 13.54
CA GLU A 72 0.84 -3.38 13.81
C GLU A 72 1.52 -3.90 12.54
N GLU A 73 0.93 -3.62 11.38
CA GLU A 73 1.43 -4.03 10.09
C GLU A 73 2.59 -3.14 9.63
N LEU A 74 3.65 -3.77 9.11
CA LEU A 74 4.60 -3.11 8.23
C LEU A 74 3.89 -2.84 6.90
N ILE A 75 3.84 -1.57 6.48
CA ILE A 75 3.17 -1.16 5.24
C ILE A 75 4.16 -0.40 4.40
N TYR A 76 4.37 -0.85 3.18
CA TYR A 76 5.26 -0.20 2.23
C TYR A 76 4.73 -0.26 0.80
N GLU A 77 5.22 0.64 -0.03
CA GLU A 77 4.81 0.77 -1.42
C GLU A 77 5.94 0.35 -2.35
N VAL A 78 5.58 -0.42 -3.37
CA VAL A 78 6.49 -0.84 -4.44
C VAL A 78 5.95 -0.41 -5.80
N LEU A 79 6.88 -0.16 -6.74
CA LEU A 79 6.57 0.06 -8.15
C LEU A 79 7.08 -1.13 -8.96
N ILE A 80 6.17 -1.89 -9.52
CA ILE A 80 6.47 -2.98 -10.45
C ILE A 80 6.43 -2.40 -11.86
N SER A 81 7.54 -2.44 -12.57
CA SER A 81 7.71 -1.78 -13.87
C SER A 81 7.38 -2.68 -15.05
N GLU A 82 7.44 -3.99 -14.87
CA GLU A 82 7.29 -4.98 -15.93
C GLU A 82 6.27 -6.05 -15.54
N PRO A 83 5.54 -6.65 -16.51
CA PRO A 83 4.66 -7.78 -16.22
C PRO A 83 5.47 -9.01 -15.84
N ASP A 84 4.81 -9.95 -15.18
CA ASP A 84 5.39 -11.22 -14.73
C ASP A 84 6.65 -11.05 -13.84
N PHE A 85 6.65 -10.00 -13.03
CA PHE A 85 7.76 -9.67 -12.15
C PHE A 85 7.67 -10.44 -10.83
N VAL A 86 8.75 -11.14 -10.46
CA VAL A 86 8.86 -11.82 -9.16
C VAL A 86 9.52 -10.88 -8.15
N LEU A 87 8.72 -10.34 -7.23
CA LEU A 87 9.21 -9.57 -6.11
C LEU A 87 9.70 -10.51 -5.00
N THR A 88 10.93 -10.32 -4.55
CA THR A 88 11.41 -10.91 -3.31
C THR A 88 11.24 -9.89 -2.20
N GLY A 89 10.27 -10.13 -1.33
CA GLY A 89 9.90 -9.20 -0.29
C GLY A 89 10.89 -9.14 0.88
N ALA A 90 10.85 -8.05 1.62
CA ALA A 90 11.28 -8.00 3.00
C ALA A 90 10.12 -8.49 3.88
N PRO A 91 10.34 -9.03 5.04
CA PRO A 91 11.60 -9.18 5.77
C PRO A 91 12.30 -10.52 5.51
N VAL A 92 13.54 -10.60 5.95
CA VAL A 92 14.24 -11.89 6.06
C VAL A 92 13.75 -12.59 7.32
N ILE A 93 13.07 -13.71 7.13
CA ILE A 93 12.75 -14.61 8.23
C ILE A 93 13.95 -15.55 8.37
N SER A 94 14.77 -15.29 9.38
CA SER A 94 15.94 -16.15 9.67
C SER A 94 15.48 -17.58 9.99
N SER A 95 16.17 -18.56 9.43
CA SER A 95 15.91 -20.00 9.61
C SER A 95 15.97 -20.49 11.08
N SER A 96 16.40 -19.66 11.99
CA SER A 96 16.54 -19.98 13.42
C SER A 96 15.46 -19.37 14.30
N SER A 97 14.47 -18.66 13.75
CA SER A 97 13.45 -18.00 14.55
C SER A 97 12.06 -18.50 14.19
N GLU A 98 11.28 -18.71 15.22
CA GLU A 98 9.89 -19.17 15.21
C GLU A 98 8.91 -18.10 14.66
N GLY A 99 9.33 -17.29 13.68
CA GLY A 99 8.53 -16.22 13.11
C GLY A 99 7.66 -16.69 11.95
N THR A 100 6.43 -16.26 11.96
CA THR A 100 5.48 -16.40 10.86
C THR A 100 5.05 -15.03 10.38
N ILE A 101 5.11 -14.79 9.08
CA ILE A 101 4.68 -13.54 8.46
C ILE A 101 3.49 -13.83 7.54
N THR A 102 2.44 -13.05 7.66
CA THR A 102 1.32 -13.01 6.72
C THR A 102 1.45 -11.75 5.87
N VAL A 103 1.36 -11.91 4.57
CA VAL A 103 1.54 -10.86 3.56
C VAL A 103 0.27 -10.69 2.75
N ASP A 104 -0.19 -9.44 2.63
CA ASP A 104 -1.11 -8.97 1.61
C ASP A 104 -0.29 -8.22 0.55
N TRP A 105 -0.31 -8.71 -0.67
CA TRP A 105 0.52 -8.18 -1.76
C TRP A 105 -0.08 -6.95 -2.45
N GLY A 106 -1.33 -6.59 -2.12
CA GLY A 106 -2.00 -5.40 -2.63
C GLY A 106 -2.51 -5.49 -4.06
N ASP A 107 -2.43 -6.66 -4.70
CA ASP A 107 -2.88 -6.92 -6.07
C ASP A 107 -4.26 -7.60 -6.14
N GLY A 108 -4.88 -7.83 -4.98
CA GLY A 108 -6.17 -8.52 -4.85
C GLY A 108 -6.06 -10.05 -4.76
N SER A 109 -4.85 -10.61 -4.78
CA SER A 109 -4.61 -12.02 -4.48
C SER A 109 -4.92 -12.34 -3.01
N GLN A 110 -5.00 -13.63 -2.68
CA GLN A 110 -5.20 -14.04 -1.29
C GLN A 110 -3.94 -13.77 -0.48
N LYS A 111 -4.12 -13.42 0.80
CA LYS A 111 -3.00 -13.27 1.74
C LYS A 111 -2.23 -14.58 1.86
N GLU A 112 -0.93 -14.49 1.85
CA GLU A 112 -0.02 -15.62 1.94
C GLU A 112 0.73 -15.63 3.26
N THR A 113 1.00 -16.82 3.79
CA THR A 113 1.73 -17.00 5.04
C THR A 113 3.07 -17.66 4.78
N PHE A 114 4.13 -17.08 5.32
CA PHE A 114 5.50 -17.54 5.16
C PHE A 114 6.11 -17.86 6.51
N GLN A 115 6.82 -18.99 6.58
CA GLN A 115 7.56 -19.42 7.75
C GLN A 115 8.95 -19.85 7.32
N ASN A 116 9.98 -19.34 7.99
CA ASN A 116 11.39 -19.70 7.77
C ASN A 116 11.87 -19.52 6.31
N ARG A 117 11.25 -18.66 5.55
CA ARG A 117 11.67 -18.31 4.18
C ARG A 117 11.32 -16.87 3.84
N ARG A 118 12.06 -16.30 2.91
CA ARG A 118 11.75 -14.98 2.37
C ARG A 118 10.41 -15.01 1.64
N PRO A 119 9.51 -14.04 1.87
CA PRO A 119 8.30 -13.88 1.07
C PRO A 119 8.66 -13.60 -0.40
N THR A 120 7.97 -14.24 -1.31
CA THR A 120 8.10 -14.01 -2.76
C THR A 120 6.73 -14.03 -3.41
N HIS A 121 6.51 -13.14 -4.38
CA HIS A 121 5.24 -13.03 -5.08
C HIS A 121 5.45 -12.66 -6.55
N LEU A 122 4.60 -13.21 -7.42
CA LEU A 122 4.57 -12.91 -8.84
C LEU A 122 3.48 -11.86 -9.13
N TYR A 123 3.89 -10.69 -9.60
CA TYR A 123 2.97 -9.69 -10.13
C TYR A 123 2.78 -9.87 -11.63
N GLU A 124 1.58 -10.25 -12.05
CA GLU A 124 1.26 -10.43 -13.49
C GLU A 124 1.21 -9.10 -14.23
N ASN A 125 0.89 -8.02 -13.55
CA ASN A 125 0.74 -6.70 -14.16
C ASN A 125 1.71 -5.69 -13.54
N PRO A 126 2.25 -4.75 -14.36
CA PRO A 126 2.97 -3.61 -13.81
C PRO A 126 2.00 -2.70 -13.07
N GLY A 127 2.49 -2.04 -12.02
CA GLY A 127 1.66 -1.17 -11.20
C GLY A 127 2.34 -0.74 -9.92
N ARG A 128 1.64 0.10 -9.18
CA ARG A 128 2.02 0.52 -7.84
C ARG A 128 1.18 -0.27 -6.84
N TYR A 129 1.85 -0.98 -5.96
CA TYR A 129 1.21 -1.88 -5.00
C TYR A 129 1.57 -1.50 -3.57
N THR A 130 0.59 -1.54 -2.69
CA THR A 130 0.81 -1.36 -1.24
C THR A 130 0.82 -2.73 -0.59
N ILE A 131 1.96 -3.09 -0.04
CA ILE A 131 2.16 -4.38 0.63
C ILE A 131 1.98 -4.21 2.12
N GLU A 132 1.23 -5.11 2.73
CA GLU A 132 0.97 -5.14 4.16
C GLU A 132 1.49 -6.46 4.76
N MET A 133 2.29 -6.36 5.79
CA MET A 133 2.85 -7.52 6.47
C MET A 133 2.55 -7.48 7.97
N SER A 134 2.06 -8.59 8.49
CA SER A 134 1.83 -8.80 9.93
C SER A 134 2.52 -10.07 10.42
N GLY A 135 2.74 -10.17 11.71
CA GLY A 135 3.37 -11.34 12.34
C GLY A 135 4.68 -11.01 13.04
N GLN A 136 5.63 -11.94 13.03
CA GLN A 136 6.92 -11.78 13.71
C GLN A 136 8.09 -12.08 12.78
N ALA A 137 9.07 -11.16 12.75
CA ALA A 137 10.31 -11.29 11.99
C ALA A 137 11.51 -10.89 12.86
N LYS A 138 12.63 -11.55 12.68
CA LYS A 138 13.86 -11.24 13.43
C LYS A 138 14.61 -10.04 12.84
N SER A 139 14.64 -9.93 11.53
CA SER A 139 15.32 -8.85 10.81
C SER A 139 14.47 -8.37 9.64
N LEU A 140 14.71 -7.13 9.24
CA LEU A 140 14.05 -6.49 8.12
C LEU A 140 15.12 -6.01 7.14
N GLU A 141 15.08 -6.52 5.92
CA GLU A 141 16.00 -6.16 4.85
C GLU A 141 15.21 -5.99 3.55
N PHE A 142 15.15 -4.76 3.04
CA PHE A 142 14.54 -4.47 1.74
C PHE A 142 15.51 -4.62 0.58
N GLY A 143 16.79 -4.46 0.84
CA GLY A 143 17.86 -4.66 -0.11
C GLY A 143 18.67 -5.93 0.19
N VAL A 144 19.29 -6.49 -0.83
CA VAL A 144 20.26 -7.59 -0.70
C VAL A 144 21.60 -7.08 -1.19
N GLU A 145 22.69 -7.44 -0.52
CA GLU A 145 24.04 -7.10 -0.98
C GLU A 145 24.24 -7.56 -2.44
N GLY A 146 24.55 -6.61 -3.31
CA GLY A 146 24.72 -6.86 -4.75
C GLY A 146 23.44 -6.81 -5.60
N ALA A 147 22.26 -6.74 -5.02
CA ALA A 147 21.00 -6.46 -5.72
C ALA A 147 20.46 -5.08 -5.31
N ARG A 148 19.93 -4.35 -6.28
CA ARG A 148 19.32 -3.03 -6.04
C ARG A 148 17.81 -3.22 -5.97
N SER A 149 17.17 -2.82 -4.87
CA SER A 149 15.73 -2.77 -4.77
C SER A 149 15.23 -1.45 -5.34
N TYR A 150 14.99 -1.43 -6.64
CA TYR A 150 14.39 -0.27 -7.32
C TYR A 150 12.89 -0.19 -7.11
N GLU A 151 12.29 -1.27 -6.67
CA GLU A 151 10.84 -1.41 -6.52
C GLU A 151 10.33 -0.65 -5.30
N LEU A 152 11.07 -0.62 -4.19
CA LEU A 152 10.66 0.06 -2.96
C LEU A 152 10.59 1.58 -3.17
N GLN A 153 9.41 2.15 -3.00
CA GLN A 153 9.15 3.58 -3.19
C GLN A 153 9.01 4.34 -1.88
N SER A 154 8.31 3.78 -0.91
CA SER A 154 8.07 4.40 0.40
C SER A 154 7.76 3.35 1.47
N ILE A 155 8.06 3.70 2.72
CA ILE A 155 7.61 2.96 3.89
C ILE A 155 6.55 3.82 4.58
N ILE A 156 5.32 3.32 4.64
CA ILE A 156 4.16 4.03 5.16
C ILE A 156 4.01 3.81 6.66
N SER A 157 4.24 2.56 7.10
CA SER A 157 4.25 2.18 8.51
C SER A 157 5.34 1.14 8.75
N TRP A 158 6.10 1.29 9.82
CA TRP A 158 7.09 0.30 10.25
C TRP A 158 6.49 -0.91 10.94
N GLY A 159 5.25 -0.79 11.42
CA GLY A 159 4.58 -1.86 12.15
C GLY A 159 5.29 -2.30 13.41
N LYS A 160 4.86 -3.45 13.93
CA LYS A 160 5.38 -4.06 15.15
C LYS A 160 5.79 -5.53 14.93
N LEU A 161 6.59 -5.78 13.89
CA LEU A 161 7.02 -7.14 13.55
C LEU A 161 8.01 -7.78 14.55
N GLY A 162 8.41 -7.05 15.59
CA GLY A 162 9.33 -7.55 16.61
C GLY A 162 10.78 -7.66 16.11
N CYS A 163 11.15 -6.97 15.06
CA CYS A 163 12.51 -6.98 14.53
C CYS A 163 13.52 -6.47 15.54
N THR A 164 14.57 -7.24 15.78
CA THR A 164 15.65 -6.90 16.71
C THR A 164 16.87 -6.33 16.02
N THR A 165 16.94 -6.44 14.71
CA THR A 165 18.03 -5.91 13.88
C THR A 165 17.47 -5.23 12.64
N ALA A 166 18.06 -4.07 12.32
CA ALA A 166 17.74 -3.27 11.15
C ALA A 166 19.02 -2.83 10.42
N ALA A 167 20.14 -3.55 10.63
CA ALA A 167 21.39 -3.27 9.95
C ALA A 167 21.19 -3.43 8.44
N ASP A 168 21.67 -2.47 7.67
CA ASP A 168 21.62 -2.45 6.20
C ASP A 168 20.20 -2.59 5.60
N MET A 169 19.16 -2.30 6.36
CA MET A 169 17.78 -2.52 6.06
C MET A 169 17.34 -1.96 4.69
N CYS A 170 17.85 -0.79 4.32
CA CYS A 170 17.56 -0.14 3.05
C CYS A 170 18.78 -0.05 2.12
N LEU A 171 19.77 -0.93 2.29
CA LEU A 171 20.95 -0.95 1.44
C LEU A 171 20.57 -1.19 -0.03
N GLY A 172 20.92 -0.25 -0.91
CA GLY A 172 20.60 -0.34 -2.33
C GLY A 172 19.18 0.05 -2.74
N CYS A 173 18.33 0.49 -1.80
CA CYS A 173 16.97 0.99 -2.09
C CYS A 173 17.03 2.41 -2.69
N SER A 174 17.46 2.53 -3.93
CA SER A 174 17.75 3.84 -4.56
C SER A 174 16.49 4.62 -4.98
N ALA A 175 15.32 3.98 -5.01
CA ALA A 175 14.04 4.60 -5.35
C ALA A 175 13.24 5.06 -4.11
N LEU A 176 13.70 4.71 -2.91
CA LEU A 176 13.06 5.12 -1.65
C LEU A 176 13.11 6.64 -1.49
N LYS A 177 11.95 7.24 -1.20
CA LYS A 177 11.75 8.69 -1.00
C LYS A 177 11.39 9.02 0.42
#